data_a21e36b3f0167d5390f3e3d36ff60ffd
#
_entry.id   a21e36b3f0167d5390f3e3d36ff60ffd
#
_cell.length_a   1.000
_cell.length_b   1.000
_cell.length_c   1.000
_cell.angle_alpha   90.00
_cell.angle_beta   90.00
_cell.angle_gamma   90.00
#
_symmetry.space_group_name_H-M   'P 1'
#
loop_
_entity.id
_entity.type
_entity.pdbx_description
1 polymer ?
#
loop_
_entity_poly.entity_id
_entity_poly.type
_entity_poly.pdbx_seq_one_letter_code
_entity_poly.pdbx_strand_id
1 'polypeptide(L)'
;RRRLHPDLFVRAHEIAHGLTCKRFGGQVREMGFMLIYFQPALYCNVSDAWMFPEKAKRLWVTAAGAWLDLLLWALAVLAWRVTEPDAALHFAALVVIATAGVRTLFNLNPLIKLDGYYLLSDALDMPNLRLRAFRYLGSLRRRLTGAAAVSDDPPPRERRVYLAYGVLAGAYSVLLLGSI
;
A
#
# COMPACT_ATOMS: atom_id res chain seq x y z
N ARG A 1 -31.04 11.48 -7.99
CA ARG A 1 -30.22 10.78 -6.97
C ARG A 1 -28.81 10.62 -7.55
N ARG A 2 -27.87 11.49 -7.18
CA ARG A 2 -26.45 11.33 -7.54
C ARG A 2 -25.93 10.11 -6.75
N ARG A 3 -25.64 9.03 -7.45
CA ARG A 3 -24.93 7.89 -6.84
C ARG A 3 -23.53 8.35 -6.47
N LEU A 4 -23.14 8.18 -5.22
CA LEU A 4 -21.74 8.31 -4.80
C LEU A 4 -20.97 7.22 -5.53
N HIS A 5 -20.24 7.60 -6.58
CA HIS A 5 -19.41 6.65 -7.32
C HIS A 5 -18.24 6.22 -6.42
N PRO A 6 -18.02 4.91 -6.23
CA PRO A 6 -16.88 4.41 -5.47
C PRO A 6 -15.54 4.94 -5.98
N ASP A 7 -15.47 5.32 -7.25
CA ASP A 7 -14.30 5.96 -7.87
C ASP A 7 -13.88 7.29 -7.23
N LEU A 8 -14.80 7.99 -6.56
CA LEU A 8 -14.48 9.27 -5.92
C LEU A 8 -13.48 9.10 -4.79
N PHE A 9 -13.62 8.05 -4.00
CA PHE A 9 -12.72 7.76 -2.87
C PHE A 9 -11.33 7.34 -3.37
N VAL A 10 -11.28 6.55 -4.45
CA VAL A 10 -10.00 6.16 -5.07
C VAL A 10 -9.28 7.38 -5.63
N ARG A 11 -10.00 8.27 -6.32
CA ARG A 11 -9.43 9.54 -6.82
C ARG A 11 -8.90 10.43 -5.70
N ALA A 12 -9.66 10.56 -4.62
CA ALA A 12 -9.24 11.36 -3.47
C ALA A 12 -7.96 10.82 -2.83
N HIS A 13 -7.86 9.50 -2.70
CA HIS A 13 -6.68 8.80 -2.21
C HIS A 13 -5.43 9.10 -3.07
N GLU A 14 -5.51 8.92 -4.39
CA GLU A 14 -4.40 9.20 -5.31
C GLU A 14 -4.02 10.70 -5.33
N ILE A 15 -5.02 11.58 -5.25
CA ILE A 15 -4.78 13.02 -5.13
C ILE A 15 -4.05 13.36 -3.84
N ALA A 16 -4.33 12.69 -2.73
CA ALA A 16 -3.63 12.92 -1.47
C ALA A 16 -2.12 12.64 -1.58
N HIS A 17 -1.73 11.54 -2.24
CA HIS A 17 -0.33 11.24 -2.54
C HIS A 17 0.30 12.36 -3.38
N GLY A 18 -0.37 12.77 -4.46
CA GLY A 18 0.13 13.80 -5.37
C GLY A 18 0.27 15.18 -4.70
N LEU A 19 -0.73 15.59 -3.91
CA LEU A 19 -0.68 16.86 -3.17
C LEU A 19 0.43 16.87 -2.13
N THR A 20 0.61 15.79 -1.40
CA THR A 20 1.67 15.65 -0.40
C THR A 20 3.05 15.68 -1.05
N CYS A 21 3.23 14.99 -2.17
CA CYS A 21 4.46 15.05 -2.97
C CYS A 21 4.77 16.47 -3.42
N LYS A 22 3.80 17.19 -3.99
CA LYS A 22 3.95 18.60 -4.38
C LYS A 22 4.23 19.52 -3.20
N ARG A 23 3.59 19.29 -2.06
CA ARG A 23 3.81 20.09 -0.83
C ARG A 23 5.26 20.03 -0.37
N PHE A 24 5.95 18.92 -0.61
CA PHE A 24 7.37 18.74 -0.26
C PHE A 24 8.33 19.09 -1.41
N GLY A 25 7.83 19.66 -2.52
CA GLY A 25 8.63 20.13 -3.63
C GLY A 25 8.89 19.10 -4.75
N GLY A 26 8.26 17.92 -4.68
CA GLY A 26 8.31 16.93 -5.75
C GLY A 26 7.34 17.23 -6.90
N GLN A 27 7.58 16.60 -8.03
CA GLN A 27 6.72 16.72 -9.21
C GLN A 27 5.85 15.48 -9.35
N VAL A 28 4.59 15.68 -9.67
CA VAL A 28 3.67 14.64 -10.12
C VAL A 28 3.62 14.71 -11.65
N ARG A 29 4.28 13.76 -12.29
CA ARG A 29 4.45 13.76 -13.74
C ARG A 29 3.22 13.25 -14.46
N GLU A 30 2.53 12.28 -13.87
CA GLU A 30 1.35 11.67 -14.47
C GLU A 30 0.41 11.11 -13.40
N MET A 31 -0.86 11.14 -13.73
CA MET A 31 -1.93 10.45 -13.05
C MET A 31 -2.78 9.74 -14.10
N GLY A 32 -3.19 8.52 -13.85
CA GLY A 32 -3.91 7.77 -14.88
C GLY A 32 -4.57 6.51 -14.36
N PHE A 33 -4.95 5.68 -15.31
CA PHE A 33 -5.53 4.36 -15.06
C PHE A 33 -4.52 3.28 -15.42
N MET A 34 -4.47 2.24 -14.60
CA MET A 34 -3.73 1.02 -14.89
C MET A 34 -4.61 -0.20 -14.60
N LEU A 35 -4.25 -1.35 -15.15
CA LEU A 35 -4.90 -2.61 -14.83
C LEU A 35 -4.05 -3.35 -13.80
N ILE A 36 -4.63 -3.60 -12.63
CA ILE A 36 -4.03 -4.44 -11.60
C ILE A 36 -4.89 -5.71 -11.49
N TYR A 37 -4.33 -6.87 -11.81
CA TYR A 37 -5.08 -8.15 -11.83
C TYR A 37 -6.39 -8.06 -12.62
N PHE A 38 -6.35 -7.44 -13.82
CA PHE A 38 -7.50 -7.19 -14.69
C PHE A 38 -8.58 -6.24 -14.13
N GLN A 39 -8.32 -5.59 -13.01
CA GLN A 39 -9.20 -4.56 -12.46
C GLN A 39 -8.64 -3.16 -12.76
N PRO A 40 -9.48 -2.23 -13.21
CA PRO A 40 -9.06 -0.85 -13.43
C PRO A 40 -8.73 -0.19 -12.07
N ALA A 41 -7.52 0.34 -11.96
CA ALA A 41 -7.07 1.08 -10.81
C ALA A 41 -6.57 2.45 -11.24
N LEU A 42 -6.77 3.45 -10.41
CA LEU A 42 -6.13 4.75 -10.56
C LEU A 42 -4.73 4.67 -9.98
N TYR A 43 -3.83 5.46 -10.52
CA TYR A 43 -2.50 5.64 -9.97
C TYR A 43 -2.05 7.09 -10.06
N CYS A 44 -1.20 7.49 -9.13
CA CYS A 44 -0.49 8.75 -9.12
C CYS A 44 1.01 8.49 -9.09
N ASN A 45 1.73 8.97 -10.10
CA ASN A 45 3.18 8.79 -10.16
C ASN A 45 3.88 9.81 -9.24
N VAL A 46 4.19 9.38 -8.04
CA VAL A 46 4.94 10.15 -7.03
C VAL A 46 6.40 9.69 -6.92
N SER A 47 6.97 9.17 -8.01
CA SER A 47 8.35 8.65 -8.01
C SER A 47 9.40 9.66 -7.54
N ASP A 48 9.14 10.97 -7.72
CA ASP A 48 9.99 12.03 -7.22
C ASP A 48 10.14 12.01 -5.69
N ALA A 49 9.19 11.40 -4.96
CA ALA A 49 9.30 11.23 -3.51
C ALA A 49 10.53 10.42 -3.09
N TRP A 50 11.00 9.49 -3.95
CA TRP A 50 12.21 8.71 -3.69
C TRP A 50 13.50 9.54 -3.68
N MET A 51 13.46 10.73 -4.29
CA MET A 51 14.60 11.65 -4.32
C MET A 51 14.67 12.53 -3.08
N PHE A 52 13.65 12.53 -2.21
CA PHE A 52 13.69 13.32 -0.98
C PHE A 52 14.75 12.75 -0.02
N PRO A 53 15.73 13.57 0.41
CA PRO A 53 16.75 13.12 1.35
C PRO A 53 16.15 12.78 2.73
N GLU A 54 15.07 13.44 3.09
CA GLU A 54 14.42 13.28 4.38
C GLU A 54 13.43 12.10 4.34
N LYS A 55 13.75 11.07 5.09
CA LYS A 55 12.90 9.88 5.24
C LYS A 55 11.46 10.21 5.65
N ALA A 56 11.30 11.19 6.54
CA ALA A 56 9.97 11.60 6.99
C ALA A 56 9.08 12.08 5.84
N LYS A 57 9.63 12.83 4.87
CA LYS A 57 8.89 13.30 3.70
C LYS A 57 8.45 12.13 2.80
N ARG A 58 9.33 11.14 2.58
CA ARG A 58 9.00 9.91 1.83
C ARG A 58 7.85 9.17 2.49
N LEU A 59 7.97 8.94 3.81
CA LEU A 59 6.92 8.26 4.59
C LEU A 59 5.58 9.01 4.54
N TRP A 60 5.59 10.34 4.64
CA TRP A 60 4.37 11.14 4.54
C TRP A 60 3.71 11.05 3.16
N VAL A 61 4.49 11.10 2.08
CA VAL A 61 3.94 10.94 0.72
C VAL A 61 3.31 9.55 0.57
N THR A 62 4.02 8.50 0.99
CA THR A 62 3.53 7.12 0.91
C THR A 62 2.32 6.86 1.81
N ALA A 63 2.22 7.50 2.96
CA ALA A 63 1.11 7.32 3.89
C ALA A 63 -0.11 8.21 3.58
N ALA A 64 0.03 9.22 2.70
CA ALA A 64 -0.98 10.27 2.52
C ALA A 64 -2.36 9.73 2.10
N GLY A 65 -2.41 8.77 1.18
CA GLY A 65 -3.66 8.14 0.75
C GLY A 65 -4.35 7.40 1.90
N ALA A 66 -3.60 6.57 2.63
CA ALA A 66 -4.12 5.84 3.78
C ALA A 66 -4.60 6.76 4.91
N TRP A 67 -3.90 7.88 5.15
CA TRP A 67 -4.34 8.91 6.09
C TRP A 67 -5.67 9.52 5.69
N LEU A 68 -5.84 9.87 4.42
CA LEU A 68 -7.13 10.39 3.93
C LEU A 68 -8.24 9.36 4.07
N ASP A 69 -7.98 8.10 3.74
CA ASP A 69 -8.95 7.02 3.89
C ASP A 69 -9.38 6.83 5.34
N LEU A 70 -8.43 6.86 6.29
CA LEU A 70 -8.72 6.79 7.72
C LEU A 70 -9.53 7.99 8.20
N LEU A 71 -9.23 9.19 7.73
CA LEU A 71 -10.00 10.39 8.05
C LEU A 71 -11.45 10.27 7.55
N LEU A 72 -11.63 9.87 6.29
CA LEU A 72 -12.97 9.67 5.71
C LEU A 72 -13.75 8.59 6.44
N TRP A 73 -13.08 7.49 6.82
CA TRP A 73 -13.67 6.43 7.62
C TRP A 73 -14.11 6.93 8.99
N ALA A 74 -13.27 7.70 9.70
CA ALA A 74 -13.59 8.28 11.00
C ALA A 74 -14.79 9.25 10.91
N LEU A 75 -14.80 10.12 9.89
CA LEU A 75 -15.93 11.03 9.65
C LEU A 75 -17.23 10.28 9.36
N ALA A 76 -17.15 9.18 8.59
CA ALA A 76 -18.29 8.32 8.32
C ALA A 76 -18.81 7.63 9.61
N VAL A 77 -17.93 7.18 10.49
CA VAL A 77 -18.31 6.61 11.80
C VAL A 77 -19.01 7.65 12.66
N LEU A 78 -18.51 8.88 12.70
CA LEU A 78 -19.16 9.98 13.43
C LEU A 78 -20.54 10.30 12.84
N ALA A 79 -20.66 10.41 11.52
CA ALA A 79 -21.93 10.65 10.84
C ALA A 79 -22.93 9.53 11.13
N TRP A 80 -22.49 8.27 11.08
CA TRP A 80 -23.33 7.11 11.42
C TRP A 80 -23.84 7.14 12.86
N ARG A 81 -22.99 7.56 13.81
CA ARG A 81 -23.34 7.63 15.24
C ARG A 81 -24.37 8.71 15.57
N VAL A 82 -24.39 9.81 14.82
CA VAL A 82 -25.25 10.97 15.11
C VAL A 82 -26.50 11.07 14.25
N THR A 83 -26.66 10.14 13.28
CA THR A 83 -27.83 10.15 12.38
C THR A 83 -28.83 9.07 12.77
N GLU A 84 -30.12 9.35 12.53
CA GLU A 84 -31.21 8.40 12.75
C GLU A 84 -31.08 7.20 11.79
N PRO A 85 -31.41 5.96 12.24
CA PRO A 85 -31.29 4.73 11.43
C PRO A 85 -32.02 4.78 10.07
N ASP A 86 -33.14 5.49 10.01
CA ASP A 86 -33.94 5.61 8.78
C ASP A 86 -33.45 6.71 7.84
N ALA A 87 -32.46 7.49 8.24
CA ALA A 87 -31.91 8.57 7.43
C ALA A 87 -31.04 8.01 6.28
N ALA A 88 -31.19 8.56 5.08
CA ALA A 88 -30.34 8.21 3.94
C ALA A 88 -28.86 8.43 4.22
N LEU A 89 -28.51 9.41 5.06
CA LEU A 89 -27.14 9.69 5.48
C LEU A 89 -26.58 8.57 6.37
N HIS A 90 -27.40 7.99 7.26
CA HIS A 90 -27.00 6.85 8.09
C HIS A 90 -26.60 5.66 7.23
N PHE A 91 -27.41 5.29 6.25
CA PHE A 91 -27.08 4.22 5.32
C PHE A 91 -25.84 4.54 4.46
N ALA A 92 -25.72 5.76 3.95
CA ALA A 92 -24.56 6.20 3.18
C ALA A 92 -23.27 6.12 4.01
N ALA A 93 -23.33 6.55 5.27
CA ALA A 93 -22.19 6.45 6.19
C ALA A 93 -21.79 4.99 6.44
N LEU A 94 -22.75 4.09 6.63
CA LEU A 94 -22.48 2.65 6.80
C LEU A 94 -21.77 2.05 5.58
N VAL A 95 -22.22 2.41 4.36
CA VAL A 95 -21.55 1.98 3.11
C VAL A 95 -20.11 2.47 3.05
N VAL A 96 -19.86 3.73 3.43
CA VAL A 96 -18.50 4.29 3.48
C VAL A 96 -17.65 3.57 4.51
N ILE A 97 -18.18 3.30 5.71
CA ILE A 97 -17.47 2.56 6.77
C ILE A 97 -17.03 1.20 6.25
N ALA A 98 -17.95 0.45 5.66
CA ALA A 98 -17.66 -0.90 5.16
C ALA A 98 -16.62 -0.89 4.01
N THR A 99 -16.83 -0.02 3.01
CA THR A 99 -15.98 0.01 1.82
C THR A 99 -14.60 0.63 2.09
N ALA A 100 -14.54 1.78 2.78
CA ALA A 100 -13.29 2.44 3.11
C ALA A 100 -12.45 1.63 4.10
N GLY A 101 -13.08 1.04 5.13
CA GLY A 101 -12.39 0.22 6.13
C GLY A 101 -11.70 -0.99 5.50
N VAL A 102 -12.43 -1.77 4.70
CA VAL A 102 -11.87 -2.93 4.00
C VAL A 102 -10.73 -2.50 3.07
N ARG A 103 -10.94 -1.46 2.27
CA ARG A 103 -9.92 -0.95 1.35
C ARG A 103 -8.66 -0.51 2.08
N THR A 104 -8.79 0.25 3.17
CA THR A 104 -7.65 0.72 3.96
C THR A 104 -6.84 -0.44 4.55
N LEU A 105 -7.51 -1.48 5.07
CA LEU A 105 -6.84 -2.67 5.59
C LEU A 105 -6.02 -3.39 4.51
N PHE A 106 -6.59 -3.56 3.32
CA PHE A 106 -5.87 -4.16 2.19
C PHE A 106 -4.72 -3.28 1.72
N ASN A 107 -4.94 -1.98 1.62
CA ASN A 107 -3.93 -1.04 1.13
C ASN A 107 -2.75 -0.87 2.08
N LEU A 108 -2.98 -0.95 3.40
CA LEU A 108 -1.93 -0.94 4.42
C LEU A 108 -1.25 -2.30 4.63
N ASN A 109 -1.68 -3.35 3.95
CA ASN A 109 -1.05 -4.66 4.05
C ASN A 109 0.36 -4.64 3.42
N PRO A 110 1.44 -4.82 4.20
CA PRO A 110 2.81 -4.75 3.69
C PRO A 110 3.21 -5.97 2.84
N LEU A 111 2.42 -7.04 2.84
CA LEU A 111 2.71 -8.28 2.12
C LEU A 111 2.29 -8.23 0.65
N ILE A 112 1.50 -7.22 0.25
CA ILE A 112 1.12 -6.94 -1.15
C ILE A 112 1.80 -5.65 -1.59
N LYS A 113 2.08 -5.50 -2.89
CA LYS A 113 2.66 -4.28 -3.47
C LYS A 113 1.62 -3.14 -3.56
N LEU A 114 1.16 -2.66 -2.41
CA LEU A 114 0.31 -1.50 -2.21
C LEU A 114 1.04 -0.51 -1.28
N ASP A 115 0.38 0.54 -0.81
CA ASP A 115 1.01 1.58 0.02
C ASP A 115 1.70 1.02 1.26
N GLY A 116 1.10 0.03 1.93
CA GLY A 116 1.69 -0.62 3.09
C GLY A 116 3.05 -1.25 2.82
N TYR A 117 3.24 -1.81 1.62
CA TYR A 117 4.54 -2.34 1.19
C TYR A 117 5.56 -1.22 1.01
N TYR A 118 5.19 -0.14 0.31
CA TYR A 118 6.10 0.98 0.08
C TYR A 118 6.43 1.68 1.40
N LEU A 119 5.44 1.84 2.29
CA LEU A 119 5.63 2.39 3.62
C LEU A 119 6.63 1.56 4.45
N LEU A 120 6.50 0.23 4.43
CA LEU A 120 7.45 -0.67 5.09
C LEU A 120 8.85 -0.59 4.46
N SER A 121 8.94 -0.58 3.13
CA SER A 121 10.19 -0.48 2.38
C SER A 121 10.94 0.82 2.70
N ASP A 122 10.21 1.95 2.76
CA ASP A 122 10.76 3.26 3.12
C ASP A 122 11.13 3.33 4.62
N ALA A 123 10.30 2.74 5.49
CA ALA A 123 10.57 2.69 6.93
C ALA A 123 11.84 1.90 7.27
N LEU A 124 12.14 0.87 6.50
CA LEU A 124 13.33 0.04 6.66
C LEU A 124 14.54 0.57 5.88
N ASP A 125 14.37 1.58 5.01
CA ASP A 125 15.35 2.04 4.01
C ASP A 125 15.84 0.90 3.10
N MET A 126 14.94 -0.01 2.73
CA MET A 126 15.23 -1.18 1.91
C MET A 126 14.44 -1.14 0.59
N PRO A 127 14.91 -0.42 -0.44
CA PRO A 127 14.22 -0.34 -1.72
C PRO A 127 14.12 -1.72 -2.37
N ASN A 128 12.97 -1.98 -3.02
CA ASN A 128 12.69 -3.27 -3.65
C ASN A 128 12.73 -4.47 -2.69
N LEU A 129 12.29 -4.26 -1.42
CA LEU A 129 12.31 -5.25 -0.35
C LEU A 129 11.79 -6.64 -0.81
N ARG A 130 10.64 -6.68 -1.48
CA ARG A 130 10.03 -7.94 -1.95
C ARG A 130 10.94 -8.70 -2.91
N LEU A 131 11.51 -8.03 -3.90
CA LEU A 131 12.39 -8.66 -4.89
C LEU A 131 13.67 -9.19 -4.24
N ARG A 132 14.29 -8.40 -3.35
CA ARG A 132 15.49 -8.80 -2.62
C ARG A 132 15.22 -9.97 -1.68
N ALA A 133 14.10 -9.95 -0.96
CA ALA A 133 13.69 -11.04 -0.07
C ALA A 133 13.47 -12.36 -0.82
N PHE A 134 12.76 -12.34 -1.95
CA PHE A 134 12.56 -13.55 -2.74
C PHE A 134 13.86 -14.05 -3.42
N ARG A 135 14.73 -13.15 -3.86
CA ARG A 135 16.06 -13.55 -4.34
C ARG A 135 16.88 -14.23 -3.24
N TYR A 136 16.84 -13.68 -2.02
CA TYR A 136 17.53 -14.26 -0.87
C TYR A 136 17.00 -15.65 -0.52
N LEU A 137 15.68 -15.84 -0.45
CA LEU A 137 15.06 -17.15 -0.25
C LEU A 137 15.46 -18.15 -1.36
N GLY A 138 15.48 -17.70 -2.61
CA GLY A 138 15.94 -18.50 -3.74
C GLY A 138 17.41 -18.92 -3.61
N SER A 139 18.29 -18.03 -3.13
CA SER A 139 19.70 -18.35 -2.88
C SER A 139 19.86 -19.37 -1.75
N LEU A 140 19.09 -19.22 -0.67
CA LEU A 140 19.08 -20.15 0.44
C LEU A 140 18.65 -21.56 0.01
N ARG A 141 17.57 -21.65 -0.80
CA ARG A 141 17.13 -22.93 -1.37
C ARG A 141 18.22 -23.58 -2.22
N ARG A 142 18.91 -22.80 -3.09
CA ARG A 142 20.02 -23.33 -3.92
C ARG A 142 21.17 -23.85 -3.06
N ARG A 143 21.54 -23.17 -1.97
CA ARG A 143 22.56 -23.67 -1.03
C ARG A 143 22.18 -25.01 -0.41
N LEU A 144 20.92 -25.19 -0.05
CA LEU A 144 20.41 -26.43 0.53
C LEU A 144 20.39 -27.58 -0.51
N THR A 145 20.22 -27.28 -1.79
CA THR A 145 20.20 -28.27 -2.88
C THR A 145 21.57 -28.49 -3.53
N GLY A 146 22.66 -27.89 -2.99
CA GLY A 146 24.01 -28.06 -3.53
C GLY A 146 24.28 -27.33 -4.84
N ALA A 147 23.37 -26.49 -5.33
CA ALA A 147 23.60 -25.70 -6.54
C ALA A 147 24.48 -24.48 -6.21
N ALA A 148 25.33 -24.07 -7.20
CA ALA A 148 26.24 -22.95 -7.03
C ALA A 148 25.48 -21.68 -6.52
N ALA A 149 25.83 -21.20 -5.34
CA ALA A 149 25.26 -20.01 -4.75
C ALA A 149 25.98 -18.79 -5.34
N VAL A 150 25.19 -17.82 -5.84
CA VAL A 150 25.71 -16.49 -6.14
C VAL A 150 26.05 -15.83 -4.79
N SER A 151 27.31 -15.47 -4.61
CA SER A 151 27.92 -15.06 -3.34
C SER A 151 27.66 -13.58 -2.99
N ASP A 152 26.43 -13.12 -3.14
CA ASP A 152 26.05 -11.76 -2.71
C ASP A 152 25.24 -11.87 -1.43
N ASP A 153 25.94 -12.15 -0.32
CA ASP A 153 25.32 -12.27 1.00
C ASP A 153 25.04 -10.89 1.59
N PRO A 154 23.76 -10.55 1.83
CA PRO A 154 23.41 -9.28 2.42
C PRO A 154 23.91 -9.18 3.88
N PRO A 155 24.05 -7.95 4.42
CA PRO A 155 24.42 -7.72 5.82
C PRO A 155 23.52 -8.50 6.80
N PRO A 156 24.00 -8.88 7.99
CA PRO A 156 23.24 -9.71 8.94
C PRO A 156 21.87 -9.13 9.33
N ARG A 157 21.75 -7.79 9.40
CA ARG A 157 20.48 -7.10 9.67
C ARG A 157 19.48 -7.33 8.54
N GLU A 158 19.92 -7.21 7.30
CA GLU A 158 19.07 -7.36 6.12
C GLU A 158 18.64 -8.82 5.92
N ARG A 159 19.50 -9.78 6.24
CA ARG A 159 19.16 -11.22 6.15
C ARG A 159 17.92 -11.57 6.96
N ARG A 160 17.83 -11.08 8.21
CA ARG A 160 16.66 -11.34 9.08
C ARG A 160 15.39 -10.76 8.48
N VAL A 161 15.48 -9.53 7.96
CA VAL A 161 14.32 -8.86 7.33
C VAL A 161 13.91 -9.60 6.06
N TYR A 162 14.86 -9.96 5.18
CA TYR A 162 14.55 -10.68 3.94
C TYR A 162 13.96 -12.06 4.21
N LEU A 163 14.46 -12.78 5.22
CA LEU A 163 13.91 -14.07 5.60
C LEU A 163 12.48 -13.94 6.12
N ALA A 164 12.26 -13.08 7.13
CA ALA A 164 10.96 -12.87 7.74
C ALA A 164 9.93 -12.37 6.71
N TYR A 165 10.28 -11.31 5.98
CA TYR A 165 9.41 -10.73 4.96
C TYR A 165 9.13 -11.72 3.83
N GLY A 166 10.16 -12.40 3.32
CA GLY A 166 10.03 -13.33 2.19
C GLY A 166 9.16 -14.54 2.52
N VAL A 167 9.28 -15.09 3.73
CA VAL A 167 8.43 -16.20 4.20
C VAL A 167 6.98 -15.72 4.35
N LEU A 168 6.75 -14.60 5.03
CA LEU A 168 5.41 -14.06 5.24
C LEU A 168 4.73 -13.69 3.93
N ALA A 169 5.43 -12.96 3.05
CA ALA A 169 4.89 -12.55 1.75
C ALA A 169 4.67 -13.73 0.81
N GLY A 170 5.52 -14.77 0.88
CA GLY A 170 5.35 -16.01 0.14
C GLY A 170 4.13 -16.79 0.60
N ALA A 171 4.01 -17.03 1.91
CA ALA A 171 2.86 -17.71 2.51
C ALA A 171 1.55 -16.98 2.19
N TYR A 172 1.53 -15.65 2.37
CA TYR A 172 0.37 -14.83 2.05
C TYR A 172 -0.02 -14.92 0.56
N SER A 173 0.97 -14.92 -0.35
CA SER A 173 0.70 -15.05 -1.78
C SER A 173 0.09 -16.40 -2.14
N VAL A 174 0.56 -17.50 -1.52
CA VAL A 174 0.00 -18.83 -1.71
C VAL A 174 -1.43 -18.92 -1.18
N LEU A 175 -1.68 -18.36 0.02
CA LEU A 175 -3.04 -18.32 0.60
C LEU A 175 -4.00 -17.51 -0.28
N LEU A 176 -3.56 -16.35 -0.78
CA LEU A 176 -4.38 -15.50 -1.64
C LEU A 176 -4.70 -16.20 -2.97
N LEU A 177 -3.73 -16.85 -3.61
CA LEU A 177 -3.96 -17.58 -4.86
C LEU A 177 -4.79 -18.85 -4.67
N GLY A 178 -4.70 -19.49 -3.50
CA GLY A 178 -5.48 -20.68 -3.17
C GLY A 178 -6.92 -20.37 -2.75
N SER A 179 -7.26 -19.09 -2.52
CA SER A 179 -8.62 -18.64 -2.17
C SER A 179 -9.44 -18.16 -3.38
N ILE A 180 -8.84 -18.10 -4.56
CA ILE A 180 -9.48 -17.75 -5.86
C ILE A 180 -9.87 -19.01 -6.60
#